data_7a462cde82070c9724a3674779c7e538
#
_entry.id   7a462cde82070c9724a3674779c7e538
#
_cell.length_a   1.000
_cell.length_b   1.000
_cell.length_c   1.000
_cell.angle_alpha   90.00
_cell.angle_beta   90.00
_cell.angle_gamma   90.00
#
_symmetry.space_group_name_H-M   'P 1'
#
loop_
_entity.id
_entity.type
_entity.pdbx_description
1 polymer ?
#
loop_
_entity_poly.entity_id
_entity_poly.type
_entity_poly.pdbx_seq_one_letter_code
_entity_poly.pdbx_strand_id
1 'polypeptide(L)'
;VVKVSASSERNTAQSTSVDIVVEVRTIHDLRFTLEGEDEQTSEYPDKAYFTLYITNHGNIVEDVQVLSSESLRGWAVNVDFDEFELEPGLTKEVQVSVTPPSDLLDDDTYMFTVTVQPEGIAVAGEPIDLTVTSQMPSTFIGLSEEMAQALVYGSIVLGAILVIVLFFRSRSENRRIVEALENQFE
;
A
#
# COMPACT_ATOMS: atom_id res chain seq x y z
N VAL A 1 -48.29 -7.95 -3.01
CA VAL A 1 -49.57 -7.83 -3.74
C VAL A 1 -50.01 -6.38 -3.67
N VAL A 2 -50.17 -5.74 -4.81
CA VAL A 2 -50.72 -4.36 -4.94
C VAL A 2 -52.18 -4.49 -5.39
N LYS A 3 -53.10 -3.94 -4.60
CA LYS A 3 -54.52 -3.91 -4.96
C LYS A 3 -54.84 -2.63 -5.68
N VAL A 4 -55.24 -2.71 -6.93
CA VAL A 4 -55.74 -1.59 -7.72
C VAL A 4 -57.26 -1.63 -7.75
N SER A 5 -57.93 -0.60 -7.29
CA SER A 5 -59.38 -0.50 -7.26
C SER A 5 -59.87 0.70 -8.05
N ALA A 6 -60.97 0.52 -8.79
CA ALA A 6 -61.69 1.58 -9.48
C ALA A 6 -63.13 1.60 -8.98
N SER A 7 -63.68 2.78 -8.72
CA SER A 7 -65.09 2.98 -8.35
C SER A 7 -65.74 3.98 -9.31
N SER A 8 -67.04 3.80 -9.53
CA SER A 8 -67.81 4.70 -10.37
C SER A 8 -68.19 5.94 -9.58
N GLU A 9 -67.94 7.14 -10.14
CA GLU A 9 -68.34 8.42 -9.54
C GLU A 9 -69.86 8.59 -9.47
N ARG A 10 -70.58 7.92 -10.41
CA ARG A 10 -72.06 8.05 -10.49
C ARG A 10 -72.78 7.00 -9.63
N ASN A 11 -72.12 5.93 -9.27
CA ASN A 11 -72.66 4.87 -8.44
C ASN A 11 -71.55 4.24 -7.60
N THR A 12 -71.40 4.77 -6.40
CA THR A 12 -70.38 4.36 -5.48
C THR A 12 -70.49 2.92 -4.96
N ALA A 13 -71.62 2.25 -5.24
CA ALA A 13 -71.79 0.83 -4.99
C ALA A 13 -71.16 -0.09 -6.05
N GLN A 14 -70.77 0.51 -7.20
CA GLN A 14 -70.03 -0.22 -8.25
C GLN A 14 -68.53 0.03 -8.12
N SER A 15 -67.86 -0.93 -7.59
CA SER A 15 -66.38 -0.95 -7.53
C SER A 15 -65.85 -2.28 -8.05
N THR A 16 -64.72 -2.24 -8.70
CA THR A 16 -63.97 -3.43 -9.10
C THR A 16 -62.56 -3.31 -8.60
N SER A 17 -61.92 -4.40 -8.28
CA SER A 17 -60.52 -4.42 -7.89
C SER A 17 -59.81 -5.59 -8.55
N VAL A 18 -58.52 -5.33 -8.85
CA VAL A 18 -57.59 -6.35 -9.37
C VAL A 18 -56.40 -6.42 -8.45
N ASP A 19 -55.99 -7.61 -8.09
CA ASP A 19 -54.78 -7.86 -7.34
C ASP A 19 -53.63 -8.07 -8.32
N ILE A 20 -52.62 -7.23 -8.24
CA ILE A 20 -51.37 -7.34 -9.02
C ILE A 20 -50.32 -7.96 -8.10
N VAL A 21 -49.82 -9.12 -8.45
CA VAL A 21 -48.65 -9.71 -7.77
C VAL A 21 -47.41 -9.18 -8.42
N VAL A 22 -46.61 -8.47 -7.65
CA VAL A 22 -45.27 -8.02 -8.05
C VAL A 22 -44.26 -8.93 -7.34
N GLU A 23 -43.51 -9.68 -8.08
CA GLU A 23 -42.39 -10.47 -7.59
C GLU A 23 -41.09 -9.74 -7.93
N VAL A 24 -40.33 -9.43 -6.89
CA VAL A 24 -38.97 -8.83 -7.05
C VAL A 24 -37.98 -9.97 -6.99
N ARG A 25 -37.25 -10.18 -8.07
CA ARG A 25 -36.20 -11.20 -8.09
C ARG A 25 -35.00 -10.70 -7.28
N THR A 26 -34.35 -11.59 -6.56
CA THR A 26 -33.06 -11.35 -5.91
C THR A 26 -31.99 -11.09 -6.97
N ILE A 27 -31.24 -10.02 -6.78
CA ILE A 27 -30.14 -9.64 -7.63
C ILE A 27 -28.91 -9.50 -6.72
N HIS A 28 -27.93 -10.33 -6.98
CA HIS A 28 -26.60 -10.27 -6.40
C HIS A 28 -25.69 -9.53 -7.38
N ASP A 29 -25.24 -8.33 -7.05
CA ASP A 29 -24.33 -7.52 -7.90
C ASP A 29 -23.36 -6.76 -7.00
N LEU A 30 -22.26 -7.43 -6.64
CA LEU A 30 -21.13 -6.81 -5.96
C LEU A 30 -20.14 -6.33 -6.99
N ARG A 31 -19.72 -5.08 -6.86
CA ARG A 31 -18.65 -4.48 -7.66
C ARG A 31 -17.61 -3.89 -6.74
N PHE A 32 -16.36 -3.94 -7.17
CA PHE A 32 -15.29 -3.27 -6.45
C PHE A 32 -14.41 -2.47 -7.42
N THR A 33 -13.78 -1.45 -6.86
CA THR A 33 -12.81 -0.61 -7.54
C THR A 33 -11.61 -0.41 -6.64
N LEU A 34 -10.43 -0.40 -7.23
CA LEU A 34 -9.18 -0.07 -6.56
C LEU A 34 -8.98 1.45 -6.55
N GLU A 35 -8.54 2.01 -5.43
CA GLU A 35 -8.07 3.38 -5.38
C GLU A 35 -6.61 3.45 -5.82
N GLY A 36 -6.33 4.20 -6.89
CA GLY A 36 -4.98 4.38 -7.41
C GLY A 36 -4.51 3.27 -8.35
N GLU A 37 -3.25 2.91 -8.24
CA GLU A 37 -2.59 1.94 -9.12
C GLU A 37 -2.60 0.54 -8.50
N ASP A 38 -2.57 -0.49 -9.34
CA ASP A 38 -2.47 -1.90 -8.99
C ASP A 38 -1.04 -2.33 -8.64
N GLU A 39 -0.08 -1.42 -8.85
CA GLU A 39 1.32 -1.58 -8.47
C GLU A 39 1.72 -0.57 -7.39
N GLN A 40 2.34 -1.05 -6.33
CA GLN A 40 2.85 -0.24 -5.22
C GLN A 40 4.33 -0.54 -4.98
N THR A 41 5.10 0.52 -4.68
CA THR A 41 6.48 0.38 -4.25
C THR A 41 6.61 0.89 -2.81
N SER A 42 7.23 0.10 -1.93
CA SER A 42 7.53 0.47 -0.54
C SER A 42 9.02 0.30 -0.26
N GLU A 43 9.56 1.10 0.65
CA GLU A 43 10.92 0.92 1.15
C GLU A 43 10.90 -0.11 2.29
N TYR A 44 11.78 -1.11 2.22
CA TYR A 44 11.90 -2.11 3.28
C TYR A 44 12.31 -1.47 4.62
N PRO A 45 11.67 -1.80 5.77
CA PRO A 45 10.68 -2.87 5.98
C PRO A 45 9.21 -2.40 5.92
N ASP A 46 8.91 -1.27 5.30
CA ASP A 46 7.58 -0.68 5.30
C ASP A 46 6.57 -1.54 4.54
N LYS A 47 5.31 -1.44 4.97
CA LYS A 47 4.19 -2.12 4.32
C LYS A 47 3.68 -1.32 3.13
N ALA A 48 3.19 -2.01 2.12
CA ALA A 48 2.36 -1.43 1.08
C ALA A 48 0.87 -1.54 1.45
N TYR A 49 0.05 -0.61 0.95
CA TYR A 49 -1.38 -0.55 1.24
C TYR A 49 -2.16 -0.33 -0.05
N PHE A 50 -3.23 -1.10 -0.21
CA PHE A 50 -4.21 -0.94 -1.28
C PHE A 50 -5.57 -0.69 -0.65
N THR A 51 -6.33 0.26 -1.22
CA THR A 51 -7.69 0.57 -0.78
C THR A 51 -8.68 0.10 -1.84
N LEU A 52 -9.62 -0.73 -1.43
CA LEU A 52 -10.71 -1.23 -2.27
C LEU A 52 -12.03 -0.59 -1.82
N TYR A 53 -12.82 -0.12 -2.78
CA TYR A 53 -14.21 0.31 -2.55
C TYR A 53 -15.15 -0.75 -3.09
N ILE A 54 -15.87 -1.43 -2.19
CA ILE A 54 -16.81 -2.50 -2.52
C ILE A 54 -18.22 -1.96 -2.42
N THR A 55 -19.00 -2.05 -3.50
CA THR A 55 -20.36 -1.51 -3.60
C THR A 55 -21.35 -2.62 -3.90
N ASN A 56 -22.44 -2.69 -3.14
CA ASN A 56 -23.57 -3.57 -3.42
C ASN A 56 -24.57 -2.88 -4.36
N HIS A 57 -24.57 -3.26 -5.63
CA HIS A 57 -25.53 -2.84 -6.65
C HIS A 57 -26.74 -3.76 -6.73
N GLY A 58 -26.78 -4.81 -5.93
CA GLY A 58 -27.92 -5.72 -5.79
C GLY A 58 -29.10 -5.09 -5.07
N ASN A 59 -30.12 -5.92 -4.78
CA ASN A 59 -31.34 -5.49 -4.09
C ASN A 59 -31.57 -6.18 -2.74
N ILE A 60 -30.58 -6.90 -2.25
CA ILE A 60 -30.58 -7.57 -0.94
C ILE A 60 -29.30 -7.21 -0.18
N VAL A 61 -29.31 -7.43 1.12
CA VAL A 61 -28.09 -7.39 1.94
C VAL A 61 -27.21 -8.57 1.52
N GLU A 62 -25.92 -8.27 1.28
CA GLU A 62 -24.91 -9.26 0.94
C GLU A 62 -23.97 -9.48 2.12
N ASP A 63 -23.72 -10.74 2.46
CA ASP A 63 -22.59 -11.15 3.27
C ASP A 63 -21.38 -11.22 2.34
N VAL A 64 -20.48 -10.26 2.47
CA VAL A 64 -19.33 -10.08 1.57
C VAL A 64 -18.10 -10.75 2.17
N GLN A 65 -17.38 -11.50 1.34
CA GLN A 65 -16.11 -12.09 1.68
C GLN A 65 -15.02 -11.55 0.75
N VAL A 66 -13.91 -11.09 1.34
CA VAL A 66 -12.72 -10.60 0.63
C VAL A 66 -11.59 -11.59 0.83
N LEU A 67 -11.21 -12.26 -0.24
CA LEU A 67 -10.21 -13.31 -0.24
C LEU A 67 -8.92 -12.81 -0.89
N SER A 68 -7.78 -13.10 -0.28
CA SER A 68 -6.47 -12.96 -0.92
C SER A 68 -5.91 -14.33 -1.30
N SER A 69 -5.11 -14.37 -2.38
CA SER A 69 -4.34 -15.57 -2.69
C SER A 69 -3.37 -15.92 -1.55
N GLU A 70 -2.91 -17.18 -1.53
CA GLU A 70 -1.98 -17.64 -0.49
C GLU A 70 -0.70 -16.80 -0.46
N SER A 71 -0.25 -16.49 0.74
CA SER A 71 1.02 -15.81 0.98
C SER A 71 2.19 -16.72 0.60
N LEU A 72 3.12 -16.20 -0.20
CA LEU A 72 4.27 -16.94 -0.70
C LEU A 72 5.58 -16.28 -0.26
N ARG A 73 6.62 -17.05 -0.09
CA ARG A 73 8.00 -16.59 0.19
C ARG A 73 8.15 -15.69 1.43
N GLY A 74 7.30 -15.86 2.43
CA GLY A 74 7.36 -15.05 3.66
C GLY A 74 6.65 -13.70 3.57
N TRP A 75 6.09 -13.32 2.41
CA TRP A 75 5.17 -12.20 2.29
C TRP A 75 3.88 -12.47 3.05
N ALA A 76 3.33 -11.44 3.68
CA ALA A 76 2.06 -11.56 4.40
C ALA A 76 1.06 -10.53 3.87
N VAL A 77 -0.11 -11.03 3.43
CA VAL A 77 -1.25 -10.20 3.02
C VAL A 77 -2.28 -10.22 4.14
N ASN A 78 -2.75 -9.05 4.54
CA ASN A 78 -3.78 -8.91 5.56
C ASN A 78 -4.86 -7.95 5.06
N VAL A 79 -6.12 -8.37 5.20
CA VAL A 79 -7.32 -7.59 4.89
C VAL A 79 -7.93 -7.14 6.21
N ASP A 80 -8.28 -5.87 6.35
CA ASP A 80 -8.83 -5.31 7.60
C ASP A 80 -10.27 -5.78 7.86
N PHE A 81 -11.05 -6.00 6.78
CA PHE A 81 -12.39 -6.55 6.81
C PHE A 81 -12.51 -7.65 5.76
N ASP A 82 -12.24 -8.88 6.17
CA ASP A 82 -12.33 -10.06 5.31
C ASP A 82 -13.76 -10.57 5.14
N GLU A 83 -14.65 -10.28 6.13
CA GLU A 83 -16.07 -10.62 6.11
C GLU A 83 -16.90 -9.47 6.68
N PHE A 84 -18.00 -9.09 6.01
CA PHE A 84 -18.93 -8.06 6.47
C PHE A 84 -20.26 -8.08 5.71
N GLU A 85 -21.32 -7.56 6.35
CA GLU A 85 -22.62 -7.30 5.70
C GLU A 85 -22.57 -5.97 4.94
N LEU A 86 -23.17 -5.94 3.72
CA LEU A 86 -23.26 -4.75 2.88
C LEU A 86 -24.69 -4.57 2.37
N GLU A 87 -25.36 -3.53 2.82
CA GLU A 87 -26.73 -3.18 2.41
C GLU A 87 -26.76 -2.73 0.93
N PRO A 88 -27.93 -2.89 0.24
CA PRO A 88 -28.11 -2.39 -1.11
C PRO A 88 -27.78 -0.90 -1.27
N GLY A 89 -26.98 -0.58 -2.28
CA GLY A 89 -26.57 0.79 -2.60
C GLY A 89 -25.48 1.35 -1.71
N LEU A 90 -24.99 0.65 -0.69
CA LEU A 90 -23.88 1.11 0.13
C LEU A 90 -22.54 0.67 -0.45
N THR A 91 -21.52 1.45 -0.08
CA THR A 91 -20.11 1.20 -0.38
C THR A 91 -19.32 1.05 0.91
N LYS A 92 -18.49 0.05 0.99
CA LYS A 92 -17.53 -0.20 2.07
C LYS A 92 -16.12 -0.02 1.56
N GLU A 93 -15.32 0.72 2.30
CA GLU A 93 -13.86 0.80 2.13
C GLU A 93 -13.20 -0.38 2.86
N VAL A 94 -12.30 -1.07 2.16
CA VAL A 94 -11.52 -2.20 2.69
C VAL A 94 -10.06 -1.96 2.36
N GLN A 95 -9.19 -2.05 3.38
CA GLN A 95 -7.76 -1.88 3.22
C GLN A 95 -7.06 -3.24 3.20
N VAL A 96 -6.21 -3.44 2.19
CA VAL A 96 -5.32 -4.59 2.06
C VAL A 96 -3.91 -4.13 2.36
N SER A 97 -3.28 -4.70 3.39
CA SER A 97 -1.89 -4.41 3.74
C SER A 97 -1.00 -5.59 3.40
N VAL A 98 0.16 -5.28 2.79
CA VAL A 98 1.15 -6.27 2.38
C VAL A 98 2.45 -6.01 3.11
N THR A 99 2.93 -7.02 3.82
CA THR A 99 4.17 -6.95 4.62
C THR A 99 5.25 -7.79 3.94
N PRO A 100 6.43 -7.22 3.67
CA PRO A 100 7.55 -7.96 3.10
C PRO A 100 8.14 -8.99 4.10
N PRO A 101 8.88 -10.01 3.62
CA PRO A 101 9.59 -10.96 4.46
C PRO A 101 10.59 -10.26 5.38
N SER A 102 10.77 -10.78 6.61
CA SER A 102 11.71 -10.19 7.59
C SER A 102 13.19 -10.41 7.25
N ASP A 103 13.48 -11.27 6.30
CA ASP A 103 14.83 -11.68 5.87
C ASP A 103 15.15 -11.28 4.43
N LEU A 104 14.47 -10.23 3.92
CA LEU A 104 14.73 -9.69 2.60
C LEU A 104 16.16 -9.15 2.52
N LEU A 105 16.93 -9.60 1.51
CA LEU A 105 18.33 -9.22 1.31
C LEU A 105 18.55 -8.30 0.10
N ASP A 106 17.63 -8.35 -0.87
CA ASP A 106 17.63 -7.56 -2.10
C ASP A 106 16.20 -7.10 -2.38
N ASP A 107 16.02 -6.20 -3.36
CA ASP A 107 14.71 -5.82 -3.86
C ASP A 107 13.93 -7.05 -4.30
N ASP A 108 12.67 -7.16 -3.88
CA ASP A 108 11.80 -8.28 -4.27
C ASP A 108 10.41 -7.78 -4.67
N THR A 109 9.80 -8.49 -5.60
CA THR A 109 8.47 -8.19 -6.11
C THR A 109 7.54 -9.36 -5.84
N TYR A 110 6.39 -9.06 -5.28
CA TYR A 110 5.34 -10.01 -4.96
C TYR A 110 4.02 -9.65 -5.65
N MET A 111 3.47 -10.61 -6.37
CA MET A 111 2.16 -10.50 -7.02
C MET A 111 1.16 -11.40 -6.28
N PHE A 112 -0.02 -10.88 -6.02
CA PHE A 112 -1.11 -11.59 -5.38
C PHE A 112 -2.46 -11.16 -5.96
N THR A 113 -3.47 -12.00 -5.78
CA THR A 113 -4.81 -11.74 -6.30
C THR A 113 -5.77 -11.50 -5.15
N VAL A 114 -6.62 -10.50 -5.27
CA VAL A 114 -7.75 -10.25 -4.35
C VAL A 114 -9.05 -10.54 -5.10
N THR A 115 -9.96 -11.27 -4.43
CA THR A 115 -11.28 -11.61 -4.96
C THR A 115 -12.35 -11.19 -3.96
N VAL A 116 -13.37 -10.49 -4.43
CA VAL A 116 -14.54 -10.11 -3.64
C VAL A 116 -15.73 -10.95 -4.10
N GLN A 117 -16.38 -11.64 -3.18
CA GLN A 117 -17.52 -12.50 -3.49
C GLN A 117 -18.59 -12.46 -2.40
N PRO A 118 -19.88 -12.72 -2.73
CA PRO A 118 -20.90 -12.99 -1.73
C PRO A 118 -20.62 -14.34 -1.05
N GLU A 119 -20.83 -14.42 0.26
CA GLU A 119 -20.67 -15.66 1.00
C GLU A 119 -21.69 -16.74 0.51
N GLY A 120 -21.20 -17.96 0.34
CA GLY A 120 -22.05 -19.11 -0.03
C GLY A 120 -22.58 -19.11 -1.47
N ILE A 121 -22.23 -18.16 -2.30
CA ILE A 121 -22.63 -18.07 -3.70
C ILE A 121 -21.39 -18.21 -4.58
N ALA A 122 -21.39 -19.18 -5.49
CA ALA A 122 -20.28 -19.44 -6.41
C ALA A 122 -20.16 -18.41 -7.57
N VAL A 123 -20.59 -17.17 -7.35
CA VAL A 123 -20.42 -16.06 -8.29
C VAL A 123 -19.28 -15.20 -7.76
N ALA A 124 -18.06 -15.61 -8.06
CA ALA A 124 -16.91 -14.77 -7.78
C ALA A 124 -16.99 -13.50 -8.63
N GLY A 125 -16.74 -12.34 -8.01
CA GLY A 125 -16.41 -11.12 -8.76
C GLY A 125 -15.15 -11.34 -9.61
N GLU A 126 -14.86 -10.44 -10.53
CA GLU A 126 -13.60 -10.49 -11.27
C GLU A 126 -12.43 -10.32 -10.29
N PRO A 127 -11.44 -11.25 -10.28
CA PRO A 127 -10.26 -11.09 -9.44
C PRO A 127 -9.42 -9.91 -9.93
N ILE A 128 -8.77 -9.21 -9.00
CA ILE A 128 -7.77 -8.18 -9.31
C ILE A 128 -6.39 -8.66 -8.88
N ASP A 129 -5.43 -8.54 -9.79
CA ASP A 129 -4.02 -8.82 -9.50
C ASP A 129 -3.35 -7.53 -9.01
N LEU A 130 -2.66 -7.62 -7.89
CA LEU A 130 -1.95 -6.53 -7.24
C LEU A 130 -0.48 -6.88 -7.14
N THR A 131 0.39 -5.89 -7.35
CA THR A 131 1.84 -6.06 -7.33
C THR A 131 2.46 -5.14 -6.29
N VAL A 132 3.35 -5.68 -5.47
CA VAL A 132 4.16 -4.91 -4.51
C VAL A 132 5.62 -5.15 -4.78
N THR A 133 6.38 -4.07 -4.90
CA THR A 133 7.86 -4.11 -4.94
C THR A 133 8.39 -3.50 -3.64
N SER A 134 9.09 -4.31 -2.83
CA SER A 134 9.81 -3.83 -1.65
C SER A 134 11.24 -3.55 -2.05
N GLN A 135 11.66 -2.30 -1.92
CA GLN A 135 13.00 -1.83 -2.25
C GLN A 135 13.85 -1.77 -0.99
N MET A 136 15.05 -2.33 -1.07
CA MET A 136 16.01 -2.19 0.00
C MET A 136 16.52 -0.75 0.04
N PRO A 137 16.62 -0.13 1.25
CA PRO A 137 17.20 1.20 1.36
C PRO A 137 18.60 1.21 0.78
N SER A 138 18.91 2.20 -0.05
CA SER A 138 20.23 2.36 -0.64
C SER A 138 21.24 2.64 0.47
N THR A 139 21.93 1.60 0.94
CA THR A 139 22.93 1.68 1.99
C THR A 139 24.32 1.71 1.35
N PHE A 140 25.13 2.71 1.73
CA PHE A 140 26.53 2.72 1.36
C PHE A 140 27.28 1.72 2.27
N ILE A 141 27.70 0.58 1.70
CA ILE A 141 28.43 -0.50 2.40
C ILE A 141 27.62 -1.06 3.61
N GLY A 142 26.31 -1.29 3.49
CA GLY A 142 25.47 -1.78 4.59
C GLY A 142 25.28 -0.77 5.74
N LEU A 143 25.55 0.50 5.50
CA LEU A 143 25.37 1.58 6.45
C LEU A 143 24.10 2.37 6.11
N SER A 144 23.35 2.80 7.11
CA SER A 144 22.24 3.72 6.90
C SER A 144 22.73 5.02 6.23
N GLU A 145 21.86 5.72 5.53
CA GLU A 145 22.19 6.98 4.86
C GLU A 145 22.86 7.98 5.81
N GLU A 146 22.37 8.08 7.05
CA GLU A 146 22.96 8.93 8.09
C GLU A 146 24.40 8.54 8.44
N MET A 147 24.67 7.23 8.53
CA MET A 147 26.01 6.72 8.81
C MET A 147 26.94 6.91 7.60
N ALA A 148 26.44 6.74 6.39
CA ALA A 148 27.18 6.98 5.16
C ALA A 148 27.57 8.48 5.05
N GLN A 149 26.64 9.40 5.31
CA GLN A 149 26.91 10.84 5.36
C GLN A 149 27.91 11.17 6.45
N ALA A 150 27.78 10.63 7.66
CA ALA A 150 28.73 10.84 8.75
C ALA A 150 30.15 10.39 8.39
N LEU A 151 30.31 9.28 7.68
CA LEU A 151 31.60 8.80 7.18
C LEU A 151 32.20 9.73 6.12
N VAL A 152 31.39 10.22 5.18
CA VAL A 152 31.84 11.18 4.17
C VAL A 152 32.32 12.47 4.82
N TYR A 153 31.53 13.07 5.71
CA TYR A 153 31.90 14.29 6.42
C TYR A 153 33.11 14.06 7.33
N GLY A 154 33.17 12.94 8.05
CA GLY A 154 34.29 12.54 8.88
C GLY A 154 35.59 12.43 8.09
N SER A 155 35.57 11.84 6.89
CA SER A 155 36.72 11.69 6.01
C SER A 155 37.24 13.05 5.50
N ILE A 156 36.35 13.98 5.15
CA ILE A 156 36.69 15.33 4.72
C ILE A 156 37.39 16.11 5.86
N VAL A 157 36.83 16.04 7.07
CA VAL A 157 37.41 16.70 8.24
C VAL A 157 38.81 16.13 8.56
N LEU A 158 38.94 14.79 8.52
CA LEU A 158 40.22 14.12 8.78
C LEU A 158 41.26 14.48 7.73
N GLY A 159 40.86 14.55 6.45
CA GLY A 159 41.72 15.02 5.36
C GLY A 159 42.19 16.45 5.54
N ALA A 160 41.30 17.36 5.95
CA ALA A 160 41.65 18.76 6.23
C ALA A 160 42.63 18.88 7.39
N ILE A 161 42.43 18.13 8.49
CA ILE A 161 43.34 18.08 9.63
C ILE A 161 44.73 17.59 9.18
N LEU A 162 44.78 16.55 8.37
CA LEU A 162 46.05 16.00 7.88
C LEU A 162 46.81 16.99 7.00
N VAL A 163 46.13 17.71 6.13
CA VAL A 163 46.73 18.78 5.32
C VAL A 163 47.31 19.90 6.22
N ILE A 164 46.57 20.34 7.24
CA ILE A 164 47.03 21.35 8.20
C ILE A 164 48.27 20.88 8.95
N VAL A 165 48.27 19.64 9.45
CA VAL A 165 49.42 19.05 10.16
C VAL A 165 50.65 18.99 9.25
N LEU A 166 50.50 18.54 8.01
CA LEU A 166 51.59 18.47 7.03
C LEU A 166 52.12 19.87 6.69
N PHE A 167 51.25 20.86 6.56
CA PHE A 167 51.65 22.26 6.31
C PHE A 167 52.48 22.83 7.46
N PHE A 168 52.05 22.64 8.71
CA PHE A 168 52.81 23.11 9.87
C PHE A 168 54.14 22.37 10.03
N ARG A 169 54.16 21.06 9.77
CA ARG A 169 55.40 20.27 9.80
C ARG A 169 56.38 20.72 8.73
N SER A 170 55.95 20.92 7.50
CA SER A 170 56.80 21.45 6.42
C SER A 170 57.35 22.84 6.75
N ARG A 171 56.52 23.69 7.33
CA ARG A 171 56.97 25.04 7.73
C ARG A 171 57.99 25.01 8.88
N SER A 172 57.88 24.07 9.82
CA SER A 172 58.83 23.89 10.92
C SER A 172 60.17 23.36 10.42
N GLU A 173 60.16 22.42 9.46
CA GLU A 173 61.40 21.90 8.84
C GLU A 173 62.13 22.97 8.04
N ASN A 174 61.39 23.77 7.26
CA ASN A 174 62.00 24.91 6.53
C ASN A 174 62.65 25.94 7.44
N ARG A 175 62.07 26.25 8.61
CA ARG A 175 62.70 27.15 9.59
C ARG A 175 64.01 26.58 10.14
N ARG A 176 64.05 25.28 10.46
CA ARG A 176 65.28 24.62 10.93
C ARG A 176 66.42 24.66 9.91
N ILE A 177 66.08 24.52 8.62
CA ILE A 177 67.04 24.58 7.52
C ILE A 177 67.59 26.00 7.39
N VAL A 178 66.77 27.03 7.47
CA VAL A 178 67.16 28.42 7.42
C VAL A 178 68.09 28.78 8.59
N GLU A 179 67.76 28.44 9.83
CA GLU A 179 68.59 28.63 11.02
C GLU A 179 69.88 27.84 10.94
N ALA A 180 69.90 26.63 10.38
CA ALA A 180 71.17 25.90 10.21
C ALA A 180 72.07 26.50 9.13
N LEU A 181 71.51 27.12 8.09
CA LEU A 181 72.28 27.86 7.09
C LEU A 181 72.86 29.17 7.62
N GLU A 182 72.10 29.95 8.40
CA GLU A 182 72.62 31.19 9.03
C GLU A 182 73.81 30.93 9.96
N ASN A 183 73.80 29.87 10.77
CA ASN A 183 74.86 29.48 11.65
C ASN A 183 76.11 28.91 10.93
N GLN A 184 76.11 28.69 9.63
CA GLN A 184 77.30 28.31 8.86
C GLN A 184 78.08 29.50 8.25
N PHE A 185 77.47 30.68 8.26
CA PHE A 185 78.07 31.89 7.67
C PHE A 185 78.54 32.89 8.71
N GLU A 186 78.41 32.59 10.03
CA GLU A 186 79.15 33.29 11.10
C GLU A 186 80.43 32.52 11.43
#